data_ab8053ff9d9524f4b29de55290929b85
#
_entry.id   ab8053ff9d9524f4b29de55290929b85
#
_cell.length_a   1.000
_cell.length_b   1.000
_cell.length_c   1.000
_cell.angle_alpha   90.00
_cell.angle_beta   90.00
_cell.angle_gamma   90.00
#
_symmetry.space_group_name_H-M   'P 1'
#
loop_
_entity.id
_entity.type
_entity.pdbx_description
1 polymer ?
#
loop_
_entity_poly.entity_id
_entity_poly.type
_entity_poly.pdbx_seq_one_letter_code
_entity_poly.pdbx_strand_id
1 'polypeptide(L)'
;MTKIFISWSKAKSRDLAFELKSLLEKMAPEINVFLSEDSIAAGEHVQEKIINQIVHCDKLLLCFTKENKKSPWLLYEAGFACGLNKTVIPILFDNDPNWHSWIDNPMNIAREISANSDEFYSDIINSLGITDTKYTKAVFLDFTRRIETVKEKYRQVDVQCEDFVDALIENDSFHIESPIYRDKTAYFLNGFETYDLWKTIVHSFLYTGKYLWIYGRKNMKLFGGNFRELFDYLEEKSTNSNMSGIDFRCLFLNPNSAEVKHAHSQQDIFLEELKVTIRRAENQIGDNQVIKNCFRMYENRREEVIIRLDNCIIYSKPHFDKNGYPQFMTDSKFEVFSASSDRGKECIQKFCAIWDASTNLF
;
A
#
# COMPACT_ATOMS: atom_id res chain seq x y z
N MET A 1 15.02 -15.34 -34.46
CA MET A 1 15.18 -15.52 -33.01
C MET A 1 14.84 -14.20 -32.36
N THR A 2 13.71 -14.14 -31.69
CA THR A 2 13.22 -12.91 -31.05
C THR A 2 14.07 -12.57 -29.83
N LYS A 3 14.56 -11.35 -29.75
CA LYS A 3 15.37 -10.85 -28.64
C LYS A 3 14.49 -10.00 -27.72
N ILE A 4 14.42 -10.40 -26.46
CA ILE A 4 13.62 -9.74 -25.44
C ILE A 4 14.56 -9.16 -24.39
N PHE A 5 14.37 -7.89 -24.06
CA PHE A 5 15.05 -7.27 -22.94
C PHE A 5 14.06 -7.07 -21.79
N ILE A 6 14.40 -7.55 -20.59
CA ILE A 6 13.58 -7.37 -19.38
C ILE A 6 14.26 -6.32 -18.51
N SER A 7 13.55 -5.23 -18.28
CA SER A 7 13.97 -4.14 -17.42
C SER A 7 13.26 -4.19 -16.07
N TRP A 8 13.96 -3.84 -15.02
CA TRP A 8 13.50 -3.80 -13.66
C TRP A 8 14.18 -2.69 -12.85
N SER A 9 13.59 -2.35 -11.70
CA SER A 9 14.16 -1.40 -10.75
C SER A 9 13.71 -1.78 -9.35
N LYS A 10 14.62 -1.70 -8.36
CA LYS A 10 14.45 -2.18 -6.98
C LYS A 10 14.40 -3.72 -6.86
N ALA A 11 14.67 -4.21 -5.64
CA ALA A 11 14.95 -5.62 -5.38
C ALA A 11 13.78 -6.57 -5.69
N LYS A 12 12.55 -6.22 -5.34
CA LYS A 12 11.35 -7.04 -5.62
C LYS A 12 11.15 -7.23 -7.12
N SER A 13 11.17 -6.14 -7.86
CA SER A 13 11.02 -6.18 -9.32
C SER A 13 12.12 -6.99 -9.99
N ARG A 14 13.36 -6.93 -9.47
CA ARG A 14 14.48 -7.77 -9.93
C ARG A 14 14.17 -9.26 -9.78
N ASP A 15 13.80 -9.68 -8.58
CA ASP A 15 13.53 -11.09 -8.29
C ASP A 15 12.34 -11.60 -9.16
N LEU A 16 11.31 -10.78 -9.36
CA LEU A 16 10.18 -11.08 -10.26
C LEU A 16 10.61 -11.16 -11.73
N ALA A 17 11.53 -10.30 -12.18
CA ALA A 17 12.07 -10.32 -13.52
C ALA A 17 12.88 -11.61 -13.80
N PHE A 18 13.60 -12.15 -12.81
CA PHE A 18 14.25 -13.44 -12.90
C PHE A 18 13.25 -14.59 -13.08
N GLU A 19 12.15 -14.57 -12.35
CA GLU A 19 11.11 -15.60 -12.51
C GLU A 19 10.43 -15.49 -13.88
N LEU A 20 10.18 -14.28 -14.39
CA LEU A 20 9.65 -14.06 -15.73
C LEU A 20 10.61 -14.56 -16.81
N LYS A 21 11.91 -14.28 -16.69
CA LYS A 21 12.94 -14.82 -17.60
C LYS A 21 12.91 -16.34 -17.59
N SER A 22 12.91 -16.97 -16.43
CA SER A 22 12.85 -18.43 -16.30
C SER A 22 11.59 -19.04 -16.93
N LEU A 23 10.44 -18.36 -16.83
CA LEU A 23 9.21 -18.76 -17.50
C LEU A 23 9.38 -18.72 -19.01
N LEU A 24 9.83 -17.58 -19.55
CA LEU A 24 9.96 -17.38 -21.02
C LEU A 24 10.93 -18.36 -21.65
N GLU A 25 12.08 -18.60 -21.04
CA GLU A 25 13.09 -19.56 -21.52
C GLU A 25 12.57 -21.00 -21.51
N LYS A 26 11.73 -21.38 -20.54
CA LYS A 26 11.09 -22.69 -20.48
C LYS A 26 9.99 -22.86 -21.54
N MET A 27 9.24 -21.79 -21.80
CA MET A 27 8.10 -21.80 -22.72
C MET A 27 8.53 -21.77 -24.18
N ALA A 28 9.53 -20.99 -24.50
CA ALA A 28 9.99 -20.70 -25.87
C ALA A 28 11.53 -20.64 -25.92
N PRO A 29 12.19 -21.80 -25.98
CA PRO A 29 13.67 -21.87 -25.98
C PRO A 29 14.33 -21.18 -27.19
N GLU A 30 13.56 -20.84 -28.22
CA GLU A 30 14.02 -20.11 -29.39
C GLU A 30 14.10 -18.60 -29.17
N ILE A 31 13.57 -18.06 -28.08
CA ILE A 31 13.71 -16.63 -27.74
C ILE A 31 15.00 -16.42 -26.95
N ASN A 32 15.59 -15.25 -27.14
CA ASN A 32 16.76 -14.83 -26.38
C ASN A 32 16.36 -13.75 -25.39
N VAL A 33 16.43 -14.06 -24.09
CA VAL A 33 15.97 -13.16 -23.01
C VAL A 33 17.16 -12.58 -22.26
N PHE A 34 17.31 -11.28 -22.28
CA PHE A 34 18.32 -10.54 -21.52
C PHE A 34 17.69 -9.83 -20.33
N LEU A 35 18.37 -9.89 -19.19
CA LEU A 35 18.10 -9.07 -18.02
C LEU A 35 19.11 -7.93 -17.92
N SER A 36 18.73 -6.82 -17.36
CA SER A 36 19.60 -5.64 -17.21
C SER A 36 20.89 -5.88 -16.41
N GLU A 37 20.99 -6.98 -15.66
CA GLU A 37 22.18 -7.37 -14.87
C GLU A 37 23.06 -8.45 -15.53
N ASP A 38 22.59 -9.16 -16.54
CA ASP A 38 23.19 -10.44 -16.99
C ASP A 38 24.63 -10.33 -17.54
N SER A 39 25.25 -9.12 -17.60
CA SER A 39 26.58 -9.01 -18.22
C SER A 39 27.39 -7.77 -17.90
N ILE A 40 27.20 -7.15 -16.74
CA ILE A 40 27.97 -5.92 -16.39
C ILE A 40 29.17 -6.33 -15.54
N ALA A 41 30.37 -6.30 -16.13
CA ALA A 41 31.61 -6.51 -15.40
C ALA A 41 32.00 -5.24 -14.61
N ALA A 42 32.72 -5.42 -13.49
CA ALA A 42 33.23 -4.32 -12.70
C ALA A 42 34.10 -3.38 -13.57
N GLY A 43 33.74 -2.09 -13.64
CA GLY A 43 34.44 -1.08 -14.44
C GLY A 43 33.85 -0.80 -15.81
N GLU A 44 32.80 -1.49 -16.25
CA GLU A 44 32.09 -1.18 -17.49
C GLU A 44 31.03 -0.08 -17.29
N HIS A 45 30.82 0.71 -18.37
CA HIS A 45 29.76 1.74 -18.38
C HIS A 45 28.38 1.05 -18.48
N VAL A 46 27.73 0.85 -17.32
CA VAL A 46 26.40 0.23 -17.17
C VAL A 46 25.40 0.78 -18.16
N GLN A 47 25.33 2.09 -18.29
CA GLN A 47 24.37 2.77 -19.14
C GLN A 47 24.58 2.46 -20.63
N GLU A 48 25.82 2.38 -21.08
CA GLU A 48 26.15 2.12 -22.48
C GLU A 48 25.75 0.71 -22.90
N LYS A 49 25.95 -0.29 -22.02
CA LYS A 49 25.51 -1.68 -22.26
C LYS A 49 24.00 -1.79 -22.33
N ILE A 50 23.29 -1.16 -21.41
CA ILE A 50 21.82 -1.20 -21.38
C ILE A 50 21.25 -0.55 -22.64
N ILE A 51 21.73 0.61 -23.02
CA ILE A 51 21.36 1.27 -24.28
C ILE A 51 21.59 0.33 -25.47
N ASN A 52 22.73 -0.33 -25.51
CA ASN A 52 23.08 -1.25 -26.57
C ASN A 52 22.14 -2.46 -26.62
N GLN A 53 21.74 -3.00 -25.49
CA GLN A 53 20.74 -4.08 -25.41
C GLN A 53 19.36 -3.62 -25.90
N ILE A 54 18.91 -2.42 -25.52
CA ILE A 54 17.64 -1.86 -26.01
C ILE A 54 17.67 -1.63 -27.51
N VAL A 55 18.79 -1.14 -28.06
CA VAL A 55 18.95 -0.96 -29.52
C VAL A 55 18.78 -2.27 -30.26
N HIS A 56 19.31 -3.38 -29.73
CA HIS A 56 19.35 -4.68 -30.38
C HIS A 56 18.20 -5.62 -30.01
N CYS A 57 17.36 -5.28 -29.03
CA CYS A 57 16.17 -6.08 -28.72
C CYS A 57 15.03 -5.81 -29.72
N ASP A 58 14.15 -6.78 -29.88
CA ASP A 58 12.90 -6.62 -30.64
C ASP A 58 11.79 -6.08 -29.73
N LYS A 59 11.78 -6.51 -28.48
CA LYS A 59 10.76 -6.14 -27.48
C LYS A 59 11.38 -5.86 -26.12
N LEU A 60 10.81 -4.89 -25.42
CA LEU A 60 11.17 -4.50 -24.06
C LEU A 60 10.02 -4.86 -23.12
N LEU A 61 10.29 -5.69 -22.11
CA LEU A 61 9.38 -5.95 -21.00
C LEU A 61 9.80 -5.11 -19.80
N LEU A 62 8.85 -4.40 -19.21
CA LEU A 62 9.07 -3.58 -18.03
C LEU A 62 8.39 -4.22 -16.83
N CYS A 63 9.16 -4.67 -15.85
CA CYS A 63 8.64 -5.29 -14.64
C CYS A 63 8.24 -4.23 -13.63
N PHE A 64 6.94 -3.96 -13.53
CA PHE A 64 6.39 -3.02 -12.59
C PHE A 64 5.90 -3.68 -11.31
N THR A 65 6.29 -3.08 -10.21
CA THR A 65 5.77 -3.31 -8.87
C THR A 65 5.35 -1.96 -8.28
N LYS A 66 4.62 -1.99 -7.18
CA LYS A 66 4.19 -0.78 -6.49
C LYS A 66 5.35 0.12 -6.09
N GLU A 67 6.48 -0.48 -5.70
CA GLU A 67 7.65 0.23 -5.22
C GLU A 67 8.47 0.92 -6.32
N ASN A 68 8.34 0.47 -7.58
CA ASN A 68 9.14 1.01 -8.69
C ASN A 68 8.33 1.72 -9.77
N LYS A 69 7.04 1.87 -9.55
CA LYS A 69 6.11 2.45 -10.53
C LYS A 69 6.52 3.84 -11.05
N LYS A 70 7.20 4.63 -10.24
CA LYS A 70 7.75 5.94 -10.58
C LYS A 70 9.26 5.92 -10.86
N SER A 71 9.85 4.77 -11.11
CA SER A 71 11.28 4.69 -11.35
C SER A 71 11.69 5.53 -12.57
N PRO A 72 12.50 6.58 -12.39
CA PRO A 72 13.01 7.36 -13.52
C PRO A 72 13.78 6.49 -14.52
N TRP A 73 14.38 5.42 -14.02
CA TRP A 73 15.14 4.48 -14.82
C TRP A 73 14.25 3.70 -15.79
N LEU A 74 13.16 3.09 -15.29
CA LEU A 74 12.21 2.38 -16.14
C LEU A 74 11.56 3.30 -17.18
N LEU A 75 11.22 4.53 -16.78
CA LEU A 75 10.63 5.53 -17.67
C LEU A 75 11.62 5.97 -18.76
N TYR A 76 12.90 6.14 -18.41
CA TYR A 76 13.96 6.46 -19.35
C TYR A 76 14.13 5.35 -20.39
N GLU A 77 14.26 4.08 -19.96
CA GLU A 77 14.42 2.93 -20.87
C GLU A 77 13.20 2.74 -21.77
N ALA A 78 12.00 2.90 -21.22
CA ALA A 78 10.76 2.86 -21.96
C ALA A 78 10.69 3.96 -23.04
N GLY A 79 10.97 5.21 -22.66
CA GLY A 79 11.01 6.34 -23.60
C GLY A 79 12.05 6.16 -24.70
N PHE A 80 13.23 5.66 -24.34
CA PHE A 80 14.29 5.37 -25.30
C PHE A 80 13.88 4.27 -26.29
N ALA A 81 13.29 3.17 -25.80
CA ALA A 81 12.79 2.08 -26.65
C ALA A 81 11.66 2.55 -27.58
N CYS A 82 10.72 3.35 -27.06
CA CYS A 82 9.66 3.96 -27.89
C CYS A 82 10.24 4.86 -28.98
N GLY A 83 11.25 5.67 -28.68
CA GLY A 83 11.95 6.50 -29.66
C GLY A 83 12.64 5.70 -30.77
N LEU A 84 12.97 4.44 -30.50
CA LEU A 84 13.51 3.48 -31.48
C LEU A 84 12.42 2.63 -32.15
N ASN A 85 11.15 2.94 -31.98
CA ASN A 85 10.00 2.16 -32.47
C ASN A 85 10.00 0.69 -31.99
N LYS A 86 10.52 0.41 -30.80
CA LYS A 86 10.47 -0.92 -30.20
C LYS A 86 9.11 -1.14 -29.54
N THR A 87 8.68 -2.40 -29.48
CA THR A 87 7.48 -2.78 -28.72
C THR A 87 7.82 -2.79 -27.23
N VAL A 88 7.14 -1.95 -26.46
CA VAL A 88 7.26 -1.88 -25.00
C VAL A 88 6.03 -2.49 -24.37
N ILE A 89 6.21 -3.43 -23.43
CA ILE A 89 5.15 -4.19 -22.79
C ILE A 89 5.33 -4.04 -21.26
N PRO A 90 4.48 -3.26 -20.59
CA PRO A 90 4.45 -3.21 -19.13
C PRO A 90 3.87 -4.51 -18.55
N ILE A 91 4.57 -5.12 -17.60
CA ILE A 91 4.14 -6.28 -16.84
C ILE A 91 3.89 -5.85 -15.40
N LEU A 92 2.63 -5.94 -14.95
CA LEU A 92 2.21 -5.57 -13.62
C LEU A 92 2.22 -6.79 -12.70
N PHE A 93 3.07 -6.80 -11.69
CA PHE A 93 3.15 -7.88 -10.71
C PHE A 93 2.29 -7.62 -9.46
N ASP A 94 1.96 -6.39 -9.19
CA ASP A 94 1.06 -6.01 -8.11
C ASP A 94 -0.28 -5.51 -8.69
N ASN A 95 -1.39 -5.83 -8.02
CA ASN A 95 -2.68 -5.25 -8.36
C ASN A 95 -2.70 -3.80 -7.88
N ASP A 96 -2.61 -2.86 -8.79
CA ASP A 96 -2.77 -1.43 -8.51
C ASP A 96 -4.00 -0.91 -9.27
N PRO A 97 -5.14 -0.70 -8.59
CA PRO A 97 -6.35 -0.19 -9.24
C PRO A 97 -6.17 1.22 -9.80
N ASN A 98 -5.15 1.94 -9.34
CA ASN A 98 -4.83 3.29 -9.81
C ASN A 98 -3.75 3.30 -10.92
N TRP A 99 -3.38 2.14 -11.47
CA TRP A 99 -2.40 2.08 -12.55
C TRP A 99 -2.76 3.02 -13.71
N HIS A 100 -4.03 3.10 -14.08
CA HIS A 100 -4.52 3.96 -15.16
C HIS A 100 -4.73 5.43 -14.76
N SER A 101 -4.72 5.77 -13.48
CA SER A 101 -4.92 7.16 -13.03
C SER A 101 -3.69 8.05 -13.18
N TRP A 102 -2.59 7.52 -13.67
CA TRP A 102 -1.39 8.28 -13.92
C TRP A 102 -1.48 9.05 -15.24
N ILE A 103 -2.15 10.18 -15.23
CA ILE A 103 -2.33 11.06 -16.38
C ILE A 103 -0.97 11.45 -16.98
N ASP A 104 0.06 11.57 -16.16
CA ASP A 104 1.40 11.97 -16.55
C ASP A 104 2.34 10.79 -16.87
N ASN A 105 1.84 9.55 -16.83
CA ASN A 105 2.68 8.39 -17.11
C ASN A 105 2.77 8.17 -18.63
N PRO A 106 3.95 8.33 -19.25
CA PRO A 106 4.15 8.06 -20.66
C PRO A 106 3.84 6.60 -21.05
N MET A 107 3.74 5.70 -20.07
CA MET A 107 3.38 4.29 -20.24
C MET A 107 1.88 4.06 -20.47
N ASN A 108 1.01 5.06 -20.27
CA ASN A 108 -0.42 4.97 -20.63
C ASN A 108 -0.69 4.73 -22.11
N ILE A 109 0.32 4.80 -22.95
CA ILE A 109 0.25 4.49 -24.38
C ILE A 109 0.40 3.00 -24.71
N ALA A 110 0.83 2.17 -23.78
CA ALA A 110 1.01 0.73 -23.98
C ALA A 110 -0.01 -0.05 -23.10
N ARG A 111 -0.68 -1.04 -23.73
CA ARG A 111 -1.53 -1.97 -22.98
C ARG A 111 -0.64 -2.82 -22.07
N GLU A 112 -0.92 -2.79 -20.79
CA GLU A 112 -0.23 -3.61 -19.79
C GLU A 112 -0.74 -5.05 -19.76
N ILE A 113 0.08 -5.93 -19.20
CA ILE A 113 -0.26 -7.32 -18.88
C ILE A 113 -0.16 -7.52 -17.39
N SER A 114 -1.25 -7.92 -16.74
CA SER A 114 -1.26 -8.24 -15.32
C SER A 114 -0.77 -9.68 -15.09
N ALA A 115 0.33 -9.83 -14.34
CA ALA A 115 0.85 -11.13 -13.94
C ALA A 115 -0.07 -11.92 -12.99
N ASN A 116 -1.12 -11.26 -12.48
CA ASN A 116 -2.12 -11.84 -11.59
C ASN A 116 -3.42 -12.24 -12.31
N SER A 117 -3.54 -11.99 -13.63
CA SER A 117 -4.74 -12.35 -14.37
C SER A 117 -4.68 -13.81 -14.83
N ASP A 118 -5.84 -14.46 -14.92
CA ASP A 118 -5.96 -15.80 -15.49
C ASP A 118 -5.56 -15.83 -16.99
N GLU A 119 -5.59 -14.67 -17.64
CA GLU A 119 -5.24 -14.48 -19.05
C GLU A 119 -3.75 -14.22 -19.27
N PHE A 120 -2.96 -14.06 -18.19
CA PHE A 120 -1.53 -13.68 -18.28
C PHE A 120 -0.76 -14.48 -19.32
N TYR A 121 -0.98 -15.79 -19.34
CA TYR A 121 -0.30 -16.69 -20.27
C TYR A 121 -0.63 -16.37 -21.73
N SER A 122 -1.90 -16.23 -22.06
CA SER A 122 -2.34 -15.91 -23.41
C SER A 122 -1.89 -14.52 -23.85
N ASP A 123 -1.95 -13.56 -22.93
CA ASP A 123 -1.55 -12.18 -23.19
C ASP A 123 -0.04 -12.07 -23.47
N ILE A 124 0.80 -12.74 -22.68
CA ILE A 124 2.24 -12.70 -22.88
C ILE A 124 2.66 -13.38 -24.19
N ILE A 125 2.09 -14.55 -24.52
CA ILE A 125 2.34 -15.26 -25.76
C ILE A 125 1.95 -14.42 -26.96
N ASN A 126 0.73 -13.90 -26.96
CA ASN A 126 0.22 -13.07 -28.06
C ASN A 126 1.07 -11.81 -28.25
N SER A 127 1.41 -11.14 -27.14
CA SER A 127 2.23 -9.92 -27.17
C SER A 127 3.65 -10.17 -27.63
N LEU A 128 4.20 -11.34 -27.36
CA LEU A 128 5.53 -11.74 -27.83
C LEU A 128 5.53 -12.35 -29.24
N GLY A 129 4.35 -12.74 -29.76
CA GLY A 129 4.23 -13.38 -31.07
C GLY A 129 4.84 -14.80 -31.08
N ILE A 130 4.75 -15.51 -29.95
CA ILE A 130 5.26 -16.89 -29.83
C ILE A 130 4.21 -17.83 -30.40
N THR A 131 4.56 -18.56 -31.45
CA THR A 131 3.66 -19.50 -32.15
C THR A 131 3.87 -20.95 -31.77
N ASP A 132 5.10 -21.30 -31.38
CA ASP A 132 5.45 -22.65 -30.92
C ASP A 132 5.85 -22.58 -29.44
N THR A 133 4.99 -23.11 -28.58
CA THR A 133 5.21 -23.06 -27.14
C THR A 133 5.33 -24.47 -26.58
N LYS A 134 6.33 -24.71 -25.77
CA LYS A 134 6.43 -25.90 -24.93
C LYS A 134 5.62 -25.73 -23.64
N TYR A 135 4.47 -25.07 -23.74
CA TYR A 135 3.62 -24.85 -22.59
C TYR A 135 3.12 -26.15 -21.98
N THR A 136 3.33 -26.26 -20.68
CA THR A 136 2.57 -27.19 -19.86
C THR A 136 1.94 -26.40 -18.71
N LYS A 137 0.70 -26.73 -18.37
CA LYS A 137 0.01 -26.14 -17.21
C LYS A 137 0.88 -26.17 -15.94
N ALA A 138 1.73 -27.19 -15.81
CA ALA A 138 2.68 -27.33 -14.70
C ALA A 138 3.73 -26.23 -14.66
N VAL A 139 4.26 -25.80 -15.82
CA VAL A 139 5.25 -24.71 -15.90
C VAL A 139 4.62 -23.38 -15.44
N PHE A 140 3.39 -23.13 -15.84
CA PHE A 140 2.68 -21.92 -15.43
C PHE A 140 2.34 -21.92 -13.93
N LEU A 141 1.85 -23.03 -13.40
CA LEU A 141 1.59 -23.16 -11.96
C LEU A 141 2.86 -23.01 -11.12
N ASP A 142 4.01 -23.52 -11.61
CA ASP A 142 5.31 -23.32 -10.96
C ASP A 142 5.70 -21.82 -10.95
N PHE A 143 5.50 -21.12 -12.07
CA PHE A 143 5.72 -19.69 -12.16
C PHE A 143 4.83 -18.92 -11.16
N THR A 144 3.52 -19.16 -11.18
CA THR A 144 2.58 -18.49 -10.26
C THR A 144 2.99 -18.68 -8.80
N ARG A 145 3.35 -19.92 -8.40
CA ARG A 145 3.84 -20.19 -7.05
C ARG A 145 5.13 -19.44 -6.72
N ARG A 146 6.07 -19.32 -7.67
CA ARG A 146 7.34 -18.61 -7.47
C ARG A 146 7.14 -17.11 -7.33
N ILE A 147 6.30 -16.49 -8.16
CA ILE A 147 6.00 -15.07 -8.01
C ILE A 147 5.29 -14.76 -6.69
N GLU A 148 4.41 -15.65 -6.21
CA GLU A 148 3.79 -15.49 -4.89
C GLU A 148 4.84 -15.63 -3.76
N THR A 149 5.80 -16.55 -3.89
CA THR A 149 6.92 -16.66 -2.93
C THR A 149 7.78 -15.41 -2.91
N VAL A 150 8.07 -14.83 -4.08
CA VAL A 150 8.78 -13.54 -4.16
C VAL A 150 7.96 -12.43 -3.53
N LYS A 151 6.68 -12.31 -3.87
CA LYS A 151 5.80 -11.31 -3.28
C LYS A 151 5.76 -11.42 -1.76
N GLU A 152 5.63 -12.63 -1.22
CA GLU A 152 5.61 -12.87 0.22
C GLU A 152 6.93 -12.49 0.89
N LYS A 153 8.08 -12.77 0.25
CA LYS A 153 9.40 -12.33 0.73
C LYS A 153 9.45 -10.81 0.92
N TYR A 154 8.85 -10.05 -0.01
CA TYR A 154 8.84 -8.58 0.03
C TYR A 154 7.60 -7.99 0.71
N ARG A 155 6.57 -8.79 0.98
CA ARG A 155 5.38 -8.39 1.75
C ARG A 155 5.70 -7.99 3.19
N GLN A 156 6.87 -8.42 3.69
CA GLN A 156 7.38 -8.06 5.01
C GLN A 156 8.07 -6.69 5.05
N VAL A 157 8.12 -5.98 3.93
CA VAL A 157 8.61 -4.60 3.94
C VAL A 157 7.49 -3.72 4.49
N ASP A 158 7.63 -3.34 5.74
CA ASP A 158 6.74 -2.40 6.41
C ASP A 158 6.56 -1.13 5.57
N VAL A 159 5.34 -0.58 5.52
CA VAL A 159 5.09 0.73 4.90
C VAL A 159 5.99 1.76 5.57
N GLN A 160 6.85 2.39 4.79
CA GLN A 160 7.73 3.46 5.30
C GLN A 160 7.00 4.80 5.26
N CYS A 161 7.39 5.70 6.14
CA CYS A 161 6.76 7.02 6.21
C CYS A 161 6.88 7.81 4.91
N GLU A 162 8.01 7.71 4.23
CA GLU A 162 8.26 8.38 2.95
C GLU A 162 7.29 7.87 1.88
N ASP A 163 7.13 6.56 1.74
CA ASP A 163 6.23 5.95 0.75
C ASP A 163 4.76 6.32 1.02
N PHE A 164 4.37 6.40 2.29
CA PHE A 164 3.02 6.82 2.68
C PHE A 164 2.78 8.30 2.40
N VAL A 165 3.74 9.16 2.71
CA VAL A 165 3.65 10.60 2.43
C VAL A 165 3.63 10.87 0.94
N ASP A 166 4.45 10.17 0.15
CA ASP A 166 4.43 10.27 -1.31
C ASP A 166 3.05 9.88 -1.88
N ALA A 167 2.44 8.80 -1.37
CA ALA A 167 1.10 8.40 -1.76
C ALA A 167 0.02 9.43 -1.39
N LEU A 168 0.21 10.19 -0.32
CA LEU A 168 -0.68 11.30 0.04
C LEU A 168 -0.51 12.50 -0.90
N ILE A 169 0.73 12.86 -1.26
CA ILE A 169 1.02 13.97 -2.17
C ILE A 169 0.41 13.72 -3.56
N GLU A 170 0.47 12.50 -4.04
CA GLU A 170 -0.08 12.11 -5.36
C GLU A 170 -1.59 12.38 -5.51
N ASN A 171 -2.31 12.43 -4.43
CA ASN A 171 -3.76 12.63 -4.45
C ASN A 171 -4.19 14.10 -4.58
N ASP A 172 -3.26 15.06 -4.83
CA ASP A 172 -3.48 16.52 -4.95
C ASP A 172 -4.29 17.17 -3.81
N SER A 173 -4.70 16.38 -2.82
CA SER A 173 -5.57 16.80 -1.72
C SER A 173 -4.78 17.31 -0.52
N PHE A 174 -3.45 17.29 -0.58
CA PHE A 174 -2.61 17.57 0.57
C PHE A 174 -1.55 18.63 0.27
N HIS A 175 -1.51 19.65 1.11
CA HIS A 175 -0.38 20.57 1.18
C HIS A 175 0.57 20.14 2.29
N ILE A 176 1.77 19.74 1.91
CA ILE A 176 2.83 19.52 2.89
C ILE A 176 3.46 20.87 3.20
N GLU A 177 3.32 21.34 4.43
CA GLU A 177 4.20 22.39 4.92
C GLU A 177 5.61 21.81 4.95
N SER A 178 6.55 22.45 4.24
CA SER A 178 7.97 22.08 4.27
C SER A 178 8.39 21.84 5.71
N PRO A 179 9.15 20.76 5.99
CA PRO A 179 9.59 20.46 7.35
C PRO A 179 10.38 21.65 7.89
N ILE A 180 9.79 22.37 8.84
CA ILE A 180 10.43 23.48 9.54
C ILE A 180 11.57 22.97 10.43
N TYR A 181 11.69 21.65 10.59
CA TYR A 181 12.69 21.01 11.44
C TYR A 181 13.82 20.39 10.62
N ARG A 182 15.05 20.69 11.04
CA ARG A 182 16.29 20.17 10.44
C ARG A 182 16.44 18.65 10.47
N ASP A 183 15.63 17.95 11.24
CA ASP A 183 15.53 16.49 11.24
C ASP A 183 14.35 16.07 10.35
N LYS A 184 14.64 15.40 9.25
CA LYS A 184 13.68 14.83 8.28
C LYS A 184 12.78 13.73 8.89
N THR A 185 12.35 13.85 10.14
CA THR A 185 11.71 12.78 10.90
C THR A 185 10.21 12.93 11.06
N ALA A 186 9.63 14.07 10.69
CA ALA A 186 8.21 14.28 10.77
C ALA A 186 7.69 15.14 9.59
N TYR A 187 6.53 14.78 9.09
CA TYR A 187 5.79 15.50 8.05
C TYR A 187 4.53 16.12 8.67
N PHE A 188 4.22 17.35 8.30
CA PHE A 188 3.01 18.03 8.75
C PHE A 188 2.05 18.14 7.58
N LEU A 189 0.85 17.64 7.76
CA LEU A 189 -0.20 17.62 6.74
C LEU A 189 -1.26 18.64 7.12
N ASN A 190 -1.54 19.58 6.25
CA ASN A 190 -2.60 20.58 6.38
C ASN A 190 -3.65 20.41 5.27
N GLY A 191 -4.88 20.84 5.55
CA GLY A 191 -5.91 20.98 4.52
C GLY A 191 -6.53 19.65 4.10
N PHE A 192 -7.40 19.14 4.92
CA PHE A 192 -7.89 17.76 4.81
C PHE A 192 -9.29 17.62 4.24
N GLU A 193 -9.44 16.75 3.27
CA GLU A 193 -10.59 15.87 3.21
C GLU A 193 -10.23 14.54 3.92
N THR A 194 -10.76 14.33 5.12
CA THR A 194 -10.50 13.15 5.95
C THR A 194 -10.80 11.82 5.25
N TYR A 195 -11.55 11.86 4.15
CA TYR A 195 -11.84 10.70 3.31
C TYR A 195 -10.60 10.21 2.56
N ASP A 196 -9.83 11.10 1.95
CA ASP A 196 -8.66 10.74 1.16
C ASP A 196 -7.54 10.20 2.04
N LEU A 197 -7.38 10.72 3.26
CA LEU A 197 -6.46 10.12 4.23
C LEU A 197 -6.84 8.67 4.55
N TRP A 198 -8.10 8.42 4.87
CA TRP A 198 -8.56 7.07 5.17
C TRP A 198 -8.44 6.14 3.96
N LYS A 199 -8.74 6.63 2.77
CA LYS A 199 -8.55 5.90 1.52
C LYS A 199 -7.07 5.50 1.36
N THR A 200 -6.14 6.42 1.55
CA THR A 200 -4.70 6.15 1.44
C THR A 200 -4.23 5.17 2.51
N ILE A 201 -4.69 5.31 3.78
CA ILE A 201 -4.37 4.39 4.87
C ILE A 201 -4.85 2.96 4.54
N VAL A 202 -6.13 2.83 4.17
CA VAL A 202 -6.73 1.53 3.85
C VAL A 202 -6.02 0.89 2.67
N HIS A 203 -5.84 1.61 1.56
CA HIS A 203 -5.14 1.08 0.40
C HIS A 203 -3.71 0.65 0.73
N SER A 204 -2.95 1.46 1.48
CA SER A 204 -1.59 1.09 1.88
C SER A 204 -1.58 -0.18 2.75
N PHE A 205 -2.52 -0.32 3.67
CA PHE A 205 -2.65 -1.52 4.49
C PHE A 205 -3.02 -2.76 3.68
N LEU A 206 -4.00 -2.66 2.78
CA LEU A 206 -4.45 -3.78 1.95
C LEU A 206 -3.33 -4.35 1.07
N TYR A 207 -2.40 -3.51 0.64
CA TYR A 207 -1.37 -3.93 -0.30
C TYR A 207 -0.12 -4.51 0.36
N THR A 208 0.34 -3.93 1.45
CA THR A 208 1.65 -4.29 2.04
C THR A 208 1.62 -4.31 3.56
N GLY A 209 0.51 -3.85 4.17
CA GLY A 209 0.44 -3.59 5.59
C GLY A 209 0.40 -4.87 6.43
N LYS A 210 1.15 -4.83 7.52
CA LYS A 210 1.15 -5.82 8.59
C LYS A 210 0.46 -5.29 9.84
N TYR A 211 0.65 -4.01 10.14
CA TYR A 211 0.09 -3.35 11.32
C TYR A 211 -0.86 -2.23 10.89
N LEU A 212 -2.13 -2.30 11.32
CA LEU A 212 -3.05 -1.18 11.28
C LEU A 212 -3.71 -1.04 12.65
N TRP A 213 -3.23 -0.09 13.45
CA TRP A 213 -3.79 0.23 14.76
C TRP A 213 -4.44 1.59 14.72
N ILE A 214 -5.66 1.68 15.24
CA ILE A 214 -6.48 2.87 15.15
C ILE A 214 -6.95 3.25 16.55
N TYR A 215 -6.52 4.40 17.02
CA TYR A 215 -7.01 5.03 18.23
C TYR A 215 -7.61 6.39 17.88
N GLY A 216 -8.91 6.48 18.06
CA GLY A 216 -9.67 7.69 17.78
C GLY A 216 -10.96 7.70 18.57
N ARG A 217 -11.67 8.83 18.54
CA ARG A 217 -12.89 8.98 19.35
C ARG A 217 -14.10 8.26 18.77
N LYS A 218 -14.40 8.48 17.50
CA LYS A 218 -15.60 7.95 16.85
C LYS A 218 -15.30 7.01 15.68
N ASN A 219 -14.15 7.15 15.04
CA ASN A 219 -13.75 6.41 13.84
C ASN A 219 -14.83 6.41 12.72
N MET A 220 -15.70 7.44 12.73
CA MET A 220 -16.88 7.53 11.85
C MET A 220 -16.55 7.40 10.37
N LYS A 221 -15.43 8.00 9.95
CA LYS A 221 -15.06 8.00 8.53
C LYS A 221 -14.68 6.60 8.04
N LEU A 222 -14.06 5.80 8.90
CA LEU A 222 -13.72 4.41 8.58
C LEU A 222 -14.99 3.55 8.37
N PHE A 223 -16.01 3.72 9.21
CA PHE A 223 -17.23 2.91 9.17
C PHE A 223 -18.40 3.57 8.42
N GLY A 224 -18.30 4.85 8.11
CA GLY A 224 -19.31 5.59 7.36
C GLY A 224 -19.03 5.70 5.87
N GLY A 225 -17.82 5.33 5.44
CA GLY A 225 -17.37 5.40 4.06
C GLY A 225 -17.44 4.05 3.34
N ASN A 226 -16.98 4.05 2.10
CA ASN A 226 -16.95 2.87 1.23
C ASN A 226 -15.68 2.03 1.45
N PHE A 227 -15.37 1.67 2.70
CA PHE A 227 -14.20 0.84 3.02
C PHE A 227 -14.55 -0.64 3.23
N ARG A 228 -15.54 -1.12 2.51
CA ARG A 228 -15.93 -2.53 2.55
C ARG A 228 -14.78 -3.47 2.23
N GLU A 229 -13.93 -3.08 1.32
CA GLU A 229 -12.71 -3.81 0.93
C GLU A 229 -11.77 -4.11 2.11
N LEU A 230 -11.72 -3.23 3.13
CA LEU A 230 -10.97 -3.51 4.35
C LEU A 230 -11.58 -4.70 5.12
N PHE A 231 -12.90 -4.75 5.22
CA PHE A 231 -13.58 -5.81 5.97
C PHE A 231 -13.55 -7.13 5.22
N ASP A 232 -13.73 -7.10 3.90
CA ASP A 232 -13.57 -8.28 3.04
C ASP A 232 -12.13 -8.84 3.17
N TYR A 233 -11.11 -7.99 3.23
CA TYR A 233 -9.72 -8.39 3.46
C TYR A 233 -9.50 -8.95 4.87
N LEU A 234 -10.05 -8.32 5.90
CA LEU A 234 -9.96 -8.85 7.28
C LEU A 234 -10.63 -10.21 7.38
N GLU A 235 -11.75 -10.43 6.69
CA GLU A 235 -12.43 -11.72 6.63
C GLU A 235 -11.57 -12.79 5.94
N GLU A 236 -10.96 -12.46 4.80
CA GLU A 236 -10.00 -13.34 4.11
C GLU A 236 -8.81 -13.73 4.99
N LYS A 237 -8.28 -12.77 5.78
CA LYS A 237 -7.13 -13.00 6.68
C LYS A 237 -7.51 -13.67 7.99
N SER A 238 -8.81 -13.70 8.36
CA SER A 238 -9.25 -14.39 9.55
C SER A 238 -9.23 -15.91 9.34
N THR A 239 -8.41 -16.59 10.11
CA THR A 239 -8.40 -18.05 10.22
C THR A 239 -9.17 -18.48 11.48
N ASN A 240 -9.32 -19.79 11.71
CA ASN A 240 -10.11 -20.35 12.82
C ASN A 240 -9.79 -19.80 14.22
N SER A 241 -8.66 -19.14 14.42
CA SER A 241 -8.25 -18.60 15.72
C SER A 241 -7.49 -17.28 15.71
N ASN A 242 -6.98 -16.80 14.55
CA ASN A 242 -6.15 -15.61 14.48
C ASN A 242 -6.24 -14.88 13.14
N MET A 243 -5.71 -13.64 13.09
CA MET A 243 -5.47 -12.88 11.87
C MET A 243 -4.14 -13.30 11.25
N SER A 244 -4.19 -13.96 10.09
CA SER A 244 -3.00 -14.50 9.42
C SER A 244 -2.09 -13.40 8.88
N GLY A 245 -0.93 -13.23 9.51
CA GLY A 245 0.14 -12.32 9.04
C GLY A 245 -0.11 -10.84 9.24
N ILE A 246 -1.25 -10.44 9.83
CA ILE A 246 -1.59 -9.04 10.10
C ILE A 246 -1.97 -8.82 11.56
N ASP A 247 -1.76 -7.59 12.04
CA ASP A 247 -2.17 -7.13 13.38
C ASP A 247 -3.06 -5.89 13.20
N PHE A 248 -4.36 -6.12 13.16
CA PHE A 248 -5.37 -5.07 13.09
C PHE A 248 -5.94 -4.81 14.49
N ARG A 249 -5.97 -3.54 14.92
CA ARG A 249 -6.53 -3.12 16.22
C ARG A 249 -7.29 -1.81 16.08
N CYS A 250 -8.51 -1.77 16.60
CA CYS A 250 -9.33 -0.58 16.56
C CYS A 250 -9.94 -0.28 17.95
N LEU A 251 -9.67 0.92 18.46
CA LEU A 251 -10.14 1.39 19.77
C LEU A 251 -11.26 2.41 19.60
N PHE A 252 -12.36 2.20 20.33
CA PHE A 252 -13.49 3.12 20.43
C PHE A 252 -13.60 3.68 21.84
N LEU A 253 -14.06 4.91 21.95
CA LEU A 253 -14.46 5.45 23.24
C LEU A 253 -15.74 4.73 23.73
N ASN A 254 -15.77 4.31 25.01
CA ASN A 254 -16.96 3.71 25.57
C ASN A 254 -18.09 4.76 25.69
N PRO A 255 -19.23 4.57 25.00
CA PRO A 255 -20.34 5.53 25.06
C PRO A 255 -20.98 5.65 26.44
N ASN A 256 -20.76 4.67 27.33
CA ASN A 256 -21.28 4.64 28.68
C ASN A 256 -20.30 5.16 29.74
N SER A 257 -19.08 5.55 29.35
CA SER A 257 -18.08 6.05 30.29
C SER A 257 -18.55 7.30 31.02
N ALA A 258 -18.15 7.46 32.28
CA ALA A 258 -18.51 8.62 33.09
C ALA A 258 -18.00 9.94 32.44
N GLU A 259 -16.82 9.89 31.81
CA GLU A 259 -16.21 11.06 31.19
C GLU A 259 -16.96 11.55 29.94
N VAL A 260 -17.60 10.65 29.21
CA VAL A 260 -18.41 11.02 28.05
C VAL A 260 -19.66 11.79 28.51
N LYS A 261 -20.22 11.43 29.65
CA LYS A 261 -21.45 12.02 30.18
C LYS A 261 -21.30 13.47 30.67
N HIS A 262 -20.09 13.91 30.98
CA HIS A 262 -19.86 15.23 31.58
C HIS A 262 -19.28 16.30 30.64
N ALA A 263 -19.01 15.98 29.39
CA ALA A 263 -18.02 16.71 28.62
C ALA A 263 -18.53 17.71 27.56
N HIS A 264 -19.82 17.78 27.18
CA HIS A 264 -20.25 18.63 26.05
C HIS A 264 -21.66 19.19 26.13
N SER A 265 -21.83 20.44 25.67
CA SER A 265 -23.12 21.04 25.27
C SER A 265 -23.73 20.42 24.01
N GLN A 266 -22.99 19.63 23.25
CA GLN A 266 -23.45 18.83 22.10
C GLN A 266 -23.33 17.31 22.36
N GLN A 267 -23.43 16.92 23.58
CA GLN A 267 -23.21 15.56 24.06
C GLN A 267 -24.09 14.52 23.35
N ASP A 268 -25.35 14.85 23.13
CA ASP A 268 -26.32 13.91 22.55
C ASP A 268 -25.97 13.57 21.10
N ILE A 269 -25.56 14.54 20.30
CA ILE A 269 -25.15 14.33 18.90
C ILE A 269 -23.90 13.43 18.86
N PHE A 270 -22.91 13.74 19.68
CA PHE A 270 -21.67 12.94 19.73
C PHE A 270 -21.93 11.49 20.12
N LEU A 271 -22.77 11.26 21.14
CA LEU A 271 -23.12 9.92 21.61
C LEU A 271 -23.91 9.14 20.56
N GLU A 272 -24.87 9.77 19.90
CA GLU A 272 -25.64 9.11 18.84
C GLU A 272 -24.76 8.77 17.64
N GLU A 273 -23.87 9.65 17.21
CA GLU A 273 -22.91 9.35 16.15
C GLU A 273 -21.97 8.20 16.52
N LEU A 274 -21.49 8.15 17.76
CA LEU A 274 -20.64 7.05 18.23
C LEU A 274 -21.41 5.72 18.25
N LYS A 275 -22.64 5.69 18.77
CA LYS A 275 -23.49 4.50 18.73
C LYS A 275 -23.80 4.02 17.32
N VAL A 276 -24.11 4.96 16.42
CA VAL A 276 -24.33 4.65 14.99
C VAL A 276 -23.08 4.04 14.36
N THR A 277 -21.90 4.58 14.69
CA THR A 277 -20.64 4.05 14.18
C THR A 277 -20.36 2.63 14.68
N ILE A 278 -20.59 2.37 15.95
CA ILE A 278 -20.43 1.03 16.54
C ILE A 278 -21.39 0.02 15.87
N ARG A 279 -22.66 0.38 15.68
CA ARG A 279 -23.63 -0.48 14.97
C ARG A 279 -23.21 -0.76 13.53
N ARG A 280 -22.64 0.23 12.84
CA ARG A 280 -22.12 0.04 11.47
C ARG A 280 -20.94 -0.92 11.46
N ALA A 281 -20.01 -0.78 12.41
CA ALA A 281 -18.91 -1.72 12.58
C ALA A 281 -19.42 -3.15 12.83
N GLU A 282 -20.36 -3.32 13.75
CA GLU A 282 -20.98 -4.60 14.06
C GLU A 282 -21.61 -5.26 12.82
N ASN A 283 -22.39 -4.47 12.05
CA ASN A 283 -23.02 -4.95 10.83
C ASN A 283 -22.02 -5.36 9.73
N GLN A 284 -20.88 -4.68 9.63
CA GLN A 284 -19.83 -4.99 8.66
C GLN A 284 -19.01 -6.22 9.05
N ILE A 285 -18.78 -6.42 10.35
CA ILE A 285 -17.98 -7.53 10.88
C ILE A 285 -18.80 -8.83 10.91
N GLY A 286 -20.14 -8.73 11.08
CA GLY A 286 -21.02 -9.89 11.21
C GLY A 286 -20.70 -10.75 12.44
N ASP A 287 -20.69 -12.07 12.27
CA ASP A 287 -20.49 -13.02 13.38
C ASP A 287 -19.03 -13.50 13.53
N ASN A 288 -18.08 -12.92 12.77
CA ASN A 288 -16.67 -13.33 12.81
C ASN A 288 -16.00 -12.93 14.14
N GLN A 289 -15.86 -13.89 15.06
CA GLN A 289 -15.30 -13.65 16.39
C GLN A 289 -13.83 -13.24 16.35
N VAL A 290 -13.06 -13.68 15.37
CA VAL A 290 -11.64 -13.31 15.20
C VAL A 290 -11.52 -11.82 14.91
N ILE A 291 -12.36 -11.30 14.03
CA ILE A 291 -12.40 -9.88 13.71
C ILE A 291 -12.96 -9.08 14.90
N LYS A 292 -14.01 -9.56 15.57
CA LYS A 292 -14.57 -8.92 16.77
C LYS A 292 -13.52 -8.66 17.84
N ASN A 293 -12.60 -9.59 18.05
CA ASN A 293 -11.52 -9.45 19.04
C ASN A 293 -10.50 -8.33 18.69
N CYS A 294 -10.51 -7.85 17.46
CA CYS A 294 -9.69 -6.71 17.03
C CYS A 294 -10.30 -5.35 17.40
N PHE A 295 -11.46 -5.33 18.06
CA PHE A 295 -12.16 -4.11 18.44
C PHE A 295 -12.35 -4.03 19.95
N ARG A 296 -11.92 -2.92 20.55
CA ARG A 296 -12.01 -2.70 21.99
C ARG A 296 -12.53 -1.31 22.34
N MET A 297 -13.06 -1.18 23.56
CA MET A 297 -13.51 0.10 24.12
C MET A 297 -12.60 0.57 25.23
N TYR A 298 -12.27 1.87 25.24
CA TYR A 298 -11.53 2.52 26.32
C TYR A 298 -12.41 3.51 27.09
N GLU A 299 -12.13 3.69 28.38
CA GLU A 299 -12.96 4.46 29.30
C GLU A 299 -12.60 5.95 29.36
N ASN A 300 -11.30 6.24 29.38
CA ASN A 300 -10.80 7.57 29.65
C ASN A 300 -10.80 8.44 28.40
N ARG A 301 -11.45 9.60 28.46
CA ARG A 301 -11.41 10.56 27.38
C ARG A 301 -9.98 11.01 27.13
N ARG A 302 -9.51 10.74 25.94
CA ARG A 302 -8.26 11.29 25.43
C ARG A 302 -8.56 12.01 24.12
N GLU A 303 -7.77 13.03 23.81
CA GLU A 303 -8.12 13.98 22.75
C GLU A 303 -7.26 13.82 21.52
N GLU A 304 -6.33 12.89 21.56
CA GLU A 304 -5.43 12.61 20.45
C GLU A 304 -5.95 11.49 19.55
N VAL A 305 -5.51 11.51 18.31
CA VAL A 305 -5.65 10.41 17.35
C VAL A 305 -4.27 9.81 17.13
N ILE A 306 -4.17 8.49 17.21
CA ILE A 306 -2.97 7.73 16.89
C ILE A 306 -3.37 6.65 15.91
N ILE A 307 -2.78 6.68 14.70
CA ILE A 307 -2.94 5.61 13.73
C ILE A 307 -1.54 5.08 13.43
N ARG A 308 -1.35 3.78 13.63
CA ARG A 308 -0.15 3.09 13.20
C ARG A 308 -0.42 2.36 11.91
N LEU A 309 0.36 2.64 10.89
CA LEU A 309 0.42 1.90 9.64
C LEU A 309 1.87 1.41 9.46
N ASP A 310 2.13 0.17 9.85
CA ASP A 310 3.47 -0.43 9.89
C ASP A 310 4.51 0.42 10.61
N ASN A 311 5.51 0.94 9.89
CA ASN A 311 6.53 1.84 10.43
C ASN A 311 6.12 3.32 10.41
N CYS A 312 4.87 3.61 10.12
CA CYS A 312 4.34 4.96 10.03
C CYS A 312 3.38 5.24 11.19
N ILE A 313 3.55 6.35 11.89
CA ILE A 313 2.62 6.87 12.89
C ILE A 313 2.00 8.15 12.35
N ILE A 314 0.69 8.18 12.28
CA ILE A 314 -0.11 9.36 11.97
C ILE A 314 -0.73 9.83 13.28
N TYR A 315 -0.38 11.04 13.68
CA TYR A 315 -0.73 11.60 14.97
C TYR A 315 -1.41 12.96 14.83
N SER A 316 -2.46 13.18 15.60
CA SER A 316 -3.11 14.48 15.69
C SER A 316 -3.51 14.80 17.12
N LYS A 317 -3.27 16.04 17.52
CA LYS A 317 -3.87 16.64 18.71
C LYS A 317 -4.97 17.61 18.30
N PRO A 318 -6.14 17.59 18.92
CA PRO A 318 -7.13 18.62 18.70
C PRO A 318 -6.61 19.97 19.17
N HIS A 319 -6.96 21.02 18.44
CA HIS A 319 -6.90 22.38 18.96
C HIS A 319 -8.13 22.62 19.83
N PHE A 320 -7.95 23.31 20.93
CA PHE A 320 -9.07 23.75 21.75
C PHE A 320 -9.43 25.18 21.37
N ASP A 321 -10.74 25.45 21.25
CA ASP A 321 -11.21 26.80 21.17
C ASP A 321 -10.99 27.56 22.50
N LYS A 322 -11.25 28.86 22.49
CA LYS A 322 -11.13 29.72 23.68
C LYS A 322 -12.03 29.33 24.85
N ASN A 323 -12.99 28.42 24.62
CA ASN A 323 -13.91 27.91 25.67
C ASN A 323 -13.50 26.50 26.11
N GLY A 324 -12.35 25.98 25.64
CA GLY A 324 -11.86 24.64 25.97
C GLY A 324 -12.56 23.51 25.20
N TYR A 325 -13.28 23.79 24.11
CA TYR A 325 -13.90 22.76 23.27
C TYR A 325 -12.91 22.31 22.18
N PRO A 326 -12.72 21.00 21.98
CA PRO A 326 -11.85 20.50 20.95
C PRO A 326 -12.44 20.77 19.56
N GLN A 327 -11.67 21.44 18.73
CA GLN A 327 -11.96 21.68 17.31
C GLN A 327 -11.28 20.58 16.48
N PHE A 328 -12.08 19.80 15.75
CA PHE A 328 -11.57 18.54 15.20
C PHE A 328 -11.39 18.52 13.70
N MET A 329 -11.86 19.46 12.93
CA MET A 329 -12.11 19.11 11.54
C MET A 329 -11.59 20.05 10.46
N THR A 330 -11.40 21.32 10.71
CA THR A 330 -10.98 22.26 9.68
C THR A 330 -9.51 22.69 9.78
N ASP A 331 -8.93 22.62 10.98
CA ASP A 331 -7.58 23.13 11.26
C ASP A 331 -6.67 22.10 11.97
N SER A 332 -7.06 20.82 11.97
CA SER A 332 -6.25 19.78 12.61
C SER A 332 -5.00 19.52 11.78
N LYS A 333 -3.84 19.77 12.38
CA LYS A 333 -2.56 19.36 11.83
C LYS A 333 -2.34 17.88 12.16
N PHE A 334 -2.10 17.10 11.14
CA PHE A 334 -1.62 15.73 11.31
C PHE A 334 -0.10 15.71 11.15
N GLU A 335 0.53 15.02 12.05
CA GLU A 335 1.96 14.76 12.00
C GLU A 335 2.17 13.31 11.58
N VAL A 336 3.07 13.07 10.64
CA VAL A 336 3.45 11.73 10.19
C VAL A 336 4.92 11.53 10.48
N PHE A 337 5.26 10.48 11.21
CA PHE A 337 6.64 10.17 11.58
C PHE A 337 6.87 8.67 11.75
N SER A 338 8.14 8.26 11.75
CA SER A 338 8.51 6.86 11.88
C SER A 338 8.10 6.28 13.23
N ALA A 339 7.54 5.07 13.22
CA ALA A 339 7.26 4.28 14.41
C ALA A 339 8.54 3.91 15.20
N SER A 340 9.68 3.87 14.52
CA SER A 340 10.99 3.61 15.12
C SER A 340 11.62 4.82 15.81
N SER A 341 11.12 6.04 15.55
CA SER A 341 11.54 7.26 16.23
C SER A 341 11.18 7.21 17.72
N ASP A 342 11.83 8.02 18.55
CA ASP A 342 11.52 8.05 20.01
C ASP A 342 10.05 8.43 20.23
N ARG A 343 9.55 9.41 19.49
CA ARG A 343 8.14 9.81 19.52
C ARG A 343 7.20 8.70 19.03
N GLY A 344 7.60 7.97 17.99
CA GLY A 344 6.84 6.81 17.50
C GLY A 344 6.74 5.70 18.52
N LYS A 345 7.84 5.39 19.20
CA LYS A 345 7.87 4.42 20.30
C LYS A 345 6.96 4.84 21.46
N GLU A 346 6.98 6.14 21.82
CA GLU A 346 6.07 6.67 22.84
C GLU A 346 4.60 6.49 22.46
N CYS A 347 4.22 6.81 21.21
CA CYS A 347 2.87 6.60 20.71
C CYS A 347 2.46 5.13 20.73
N ILE A 348 3.36 4.22 20.34
CA ILE A 348 3.13 2.77 20.39
C ILE A 348 2.93 2.29 21.81
N GLN A 349 3.80 2.68 22.75
CA GLN A 349 3.67 2.32 24.16
C GLN A 349 2.33 2.82 24.74
N LYS A 350 1.95 4.04 24.41
CA LYS A 350 0.69 4.63 24.84
C LYS A 350 -0.52 3.87 24.26
N PHE A 351 -0.48 3.54 22.97
CA PHE A 351 -1.53 2.72 22.36
C PHE A 351 -1.65 1.36 23.05
N CYS A 352 -0.54 0.65 23.25
CA CYS A 352 -0.52 -0.65 23.91
C CYS A 352 -1.09 -0.57 25.33
N ALA A 353 -0.70 0.43 26.12
CA ALA A 353 -1.22 0.61 27.48
C ALA A 353 -2.75 0.83 27.49
N ILE A 354 -3.29 1.58 26.51
CA ILE A 354 -4.73 1.78 26.39
C ILE A 354 -5.41 0.48 25.93
N TRP A 355 -4.81 -0.23 24.97
CA TRP A 355 -5.32 -1.49 24.47
C TRP A 355 -5.43 -2.55 25.56
N ASP A 356 -4.39 -2.69 26.38
CA ASP A 356 -4.33 -3.68 27.46
C ASP A 356 -5.34 -3.38 28.58
N ALA A 357 -5.63 -2.09 28.82
CA ALA A 357 -6.61 -1.63 29.80
C ALA A 357 -8.05 -1.57 29.25
N SER A 358 -8.27 -1.86 27.96
CA SER A 358 -9.57 -1.75 27.30
C SER A 358 -10.37 -3.06 27.37
N THR A 359 -11.69 -2.97 27.15
CA THR A 359 -12.61 -4.10 27.11
C THR A 359 -13.04 -4.41 25.68
N ASN A 360 -13.47 -5.64 25.41
CA ASN A 360 -14.00 -5.99 24.09
C ASN A 360 -15.24 -5.13 23.76
N LEU A 361 -15.35 -4.75 22.50
CA LEU A 361 -16.48 -3.94 22.01
C LEU A 361 -17.70 -4.81 21.74
N PHE A 362 -17.52 -6.08 21.29
CA PHE A 362 -18.56 -7.03 20.88
C PHE A 362 -18.54 -8.30 21.71
#